data_c7d605bf89b6edbfd5f035e957046ba6
#
_entry.id   c7d605bf89b6edbfd5f035e957046ba6
#
_cell.length_a   1.000
_cell.length_b   1.000
_cell.length_c   1.000
_cell.angle_alpha   90.00
_cell.angle_beta   90.00
_cell.angle_gamma   90.00
#
_symmetry.space_group_name_H-M   'P 1'
#
loop_
_entity.id
_entity.type
_entity.pdbx_description
1 polymer ?
#
loop_
_entity_poly.entity_id
_entity_poly.type
_entity_poly.pdbx_seq_one_letter_code
_entity_poly.pdbx_strand_id
1 'polypeptide(L)'
;KDGSIVEVGALLGTVLESSSEKSNINEIKKVESTSLKENNIVNLEVSSKQPKVFNDKNNEEEKPLILTNEDEAPFVLKDEVKEEKTLDIKSEEQTLSPSVRKIVAENEIDIGSVKGTGKDGRILKGDLISLMGAQPQPSERKIKFGQEERIKMTRLRLTIAKRLKQAQNNAALLTTFNEVDMSNVIKMRKENQEDFQSRYEIKLGFMSFFVKACVLALKSFPAVNAEIDGEHIVYKNYYNISFAVGTDKGLVVPVIKNADELSFADIEKNIKEISEKAKDGKLSIEDLQGGTFTISNGGVYGSMLSTPILNLPQSGILGMHNIIERPVVVDGDILIRPIMYLAFSYDHRIIDGKESVSFLKMIKENIEDPRRLFLDI
;
A
#
# COMPACT_ATOMS: atom_id res chain seq x y z
N LYS A 1 -18.93 -45.88 3.62
CA LYS A 1 -19.91 -45.98 2.56
C LYS A 1 -20.33 -44.54 2.22
N ASP A 2 -20.42 -44.24 0.97
CA ASP A 2 -20.88 -42.91 0.51
C ASP A 2 -22.27 -42.61 1.10
N GLY A 3 -22.44 -41.43 1.71
CA GLY A 3 -23.71 -40.95 2.25
C GLY A 3 -23.95 -41.29 3.75
N SER A 4 -22.99 -41.81 4.50
CA SER A 4 -23.11 -41.94 5.94
C SER A 4 -22.83 -40.64 6.68
N ILE A 5 -23.72 -40.28 7.62
CA ILE A 5 -23.54 -39.13 8.52
C ILE A 5 -22.52 -39.55 9.60
N VAL A 6 -21.47 -38.74 9.76
CA VAL A 6 -20.42 -38.96 10.77
C VAL A 6 -20.45 -37.86 11.81
N GLU A 7 -20.18 -38.19 13.07
CA GLU A 7 -20.09 -37.20 14.15
C GLU A 7 -18.77 -36.42 14.09
N VAL A 8 -18.79 -35.23 14.65
CA VAL A 8 -17.60 -34.35 14.70
C VAL A 8 -16.53 -35.01 15.56
N GLY A 9 -15.37 -35.33 14.95
CA GLY A 9 -14.25 -36.02 15.58
C GLY A 9 -14.12 -37.49 15.21
N ALA A 10 -15.00 -38.05 14.35
CA ALA A 10 -14.89 -39.42 13.88
C ALA A 10 -13.71 -39.60 12.91
N LEU A 11 -12.98 -40.72 13.08
CA LEU A 11 -11.86 -41.07 12.20
C LEU A 11 -12.38 -41.52 10.84
N LEU A 12 -12.11 -40.72 9.78
CA LEU A 12 -12.59 -40.98 8.42
C LEU A 12 -11.71 -41.96 7.65
N GLY A 13 -10.45 -42.09 8.02
CA GLY A 13 -9.50 -43.01 7.41
C GLY A 13 -8.06 -42.78 7.87
N THR A 14 -7.20 -43.75 7.62
CA THR A 14 -5.75 -43.63 7.86
C THR A 14 -5.00 -43.75 6.56
N VAL A 15 -4.02 -42.87 6.33
CA VAL A 15 -3.10 -42.95 5.19
C VAL A 15 -1.86 -43.69 5.63
N LEU A 16 -1.57 -44.84 4.98
CA LEU A 16 -0.34 -45.58 5.17
C LEU A 16 0.64 -45.18 4.04
N GLU A 17 1.83 -44.76 4.40
CA GLU A 17 2.91 -44.59 3.45
C GLU A 17 3.33 -45.95 2.87
N SER A 18 3.17 -46.16 1.57
CA SER A 18 3.63 -47.34 0.87
C SER A 18 5.10 -47.19 0.53
N SER A 19 5.98 -47.77 1.34
CA SER A 19 7.32 -48.13 0.89
C SER A 19 7.21 -49.33 -0.07
N SER A 20 7.71 -49.15 -1.28
CA SER A 20 7.74 -50.19 -2.34
C SER A 20 8.63 -51.35 -1.95
N GLU A 21 8.03 -52.50 -1.51
CA GLU A 21 8.63 -53.81 -1.74
C GLU A 21 7.50 -54.87 -1.83
N LYS A 22 7.51 -55.60 -2.95
CA LYS A 22 6.62 -56.71 -3.22
C LYS A 22 7.02 -57.90 -2.39
N SER A 23 6.17 -58.42 -1.53
CA SER A 23 6.14 -59.86 -1.19
C SER A 23 4.86 -60.22 -0.44
N ASN A 24 4.15 -61.16 -1.03
CA ASN A 24 3.29 -62.23 -0.54
C ASN A 24 2.31 -61.98 0.60
N ILE A 25 1.06 -61.99 0.18
CA ILE A 25 -0.14 -62.25 1.00
C ILE A 25 -0.10 -63.72 1.42
N ASN A 26 0.00 -63.99 2.72
CA ASN A 26 -0.77 -65.02 3.41
C ASN A 26 -0.49 -65.00 4.92
N GLU A 27 -1.58 -65.27 5.70
CA GLU A 27 -1.62 -65.58 7.11
C GLU A 27 -1.63 -64.46 8.15
N ILE A 28 -2.85 -64.02 8.43
CA ILE A 28 -3.20 -63.33 9.68
C ILE A 28 -3.33 -64.40 10.78
N LYS A 29 -2.33 -64.50 11.65
CA LYS A 29 -2.47 -65.12 12.99
C LYS A 29 -2.64 -64.03 14.04
N LYS A 30 -3.74 -64.15 14.76
CA LYS A 30 -4.13 -63.47 15.98
C LYS A 30 -2.99 -63.51 17.00
N VAL A 31 -2.50 -62.36 17.45
CA VAL A 31 -1.59 -62.24 18.58
C VAL A 31 -2.23 -61.37 19.63
N GLU A 32 -2.32 -61.96 20.84
CA GLU A 32 -2.88 -61.43 22.09
C GLU A 32 -2.07 -60.19 22.58
N SER A 33 -2.82 -59.35 23.26
CA SER A 33 -2.36 -58.17 23.99
C SER A 33 -1.29 -58.52 25.04
N THR A 34 -0.11 -57.89 24.93
CA THR A 34 0.81 -57.78 26.07
C THR A 34 1.08 -56.32 26.37
N SER A 35 0.78 -55.95 27.60
CA SER A 35 0.95 -54.63 28.22
C SER A 35 2.38 -54.12 28.13
N LEU A 36 2.57 -52.90 27.64
CA LEU A 36 3.77 -52.12 27.89
C LEU A 36 3.41 -50.81 28.59
N LYS A 37 4.16 -50.58 29.63
CA LYS A 37 4.06 -49.63 30.72
C LYS A 37 3.90 -48.17 30.24
N GLU A 38 3.00 -47.50 30.96
CA GLU A 38 2.85 -46.07 31.09
C GLU A 38 4.19 -45.37 31.37
N ASN A 39 4.50 -44.31 30.66
CA ASN A 39 5.16 -43.15 31.24
C ASN A 39 5.04 -41.93 30.29
N ASN A 40 4.56 -40.85 30.89
CA ASN A 40 4.47 -39.47 30.37
C ASN A 40 3.23 -39.12 29.52
N ILE A 41 2.07 -39.16 30.17
CA ILE A 41 0.93 -38.36 29.77
C ILE A 41 0.79 -37.24 30.80
N VAL A 42 1.05 -36.01 30.39
CA VAL A 42 0.72 -34.82 31.19
C VAL A 42 -0.77 -34.58 31.03
N ASN A 43 -1.54 -34.96 32.08
CA ASN A 43 -2.96 -34.61 32.16
C ASN A 43 -3.10 -33.10 32.40
N LEU A 44 -3.53 -32.37 31.38
CA LEU A 44 -4.08 -31.03 31.54
C LEU A 44 -5.50 -31.19 32.06
N GLU A 45 -5.70 -30.98 33.37
CA GLU A 45 -7.03 -30.81 33.94
C GLU A 45 -7.71 -29.56 33.34
N VAL A 46 -8.72 -29.80 32.51
CA VAL A 46 -9.63 -28.77 32.05
C VAL A 46 -10.53 -28.38 33.21
N SER A 47 -10.17 -27.33 33.94
CA SER A 47 -11.03 -26.71 34.93
C SER A 47 -12.25 -26.11 34.24
N SER A 48 -13.37 -26.80 34.31
CA SER A 48 -14.68 -26.30 33.89
C SER A 48 -15.19 -25.25 34.89
N LYS A 49 -14.72 -24.00 34.75
CA LYS A 49 -15.39 -22.84 35.35
C LYS A 49 -16.33 -22.25 34.31
N GLN A 50 -17.61 -22.58 34.44
CA GLN A 50 -18.69 -21.90 33.73
C GLN A 50 -18.62 -20.39 34.08
N PRO A 51 -18.78 -19.48 33.12
CA PRO A 51 -18.88 -18.06 33.42
C PRO A 51 -20.17 -17.83 34.22
N LYS A 52 -20.05 -17.15 35.36
CA LYS A 52 -21.18 -16.72 36.17
C LYS A 52 -21.99 -15.68 35.37
N VAL A 53 -23.20 -16.05 35.01
CA VAL A 53 -24.22 -15.11 34.52
C VAL A 53 -24.57 -14.21 35.69
N PHE A 54 -24.31 -12.92 35.55
CA PHE A 54 -24.82 -11.91 36.50
C PHE A 54 -26.33 -11.82 36.31
N ASN A 55 -27.08 -12.28 37.30
CA ASN A 55 -28.49 -12.01 37.45
C ASN A 55 -28.60 -10.67 38.25
N ASP A 56 -28.65 -9.59 37.58
CA ASP A 56 -29.17 -8.32 38.16
C ASP A 56 -30.68 -8.31 37.99
N LYS A 57 -31.36 -8.66 39.06
CA LYS A 57 -32.76 -8.30 39.28
C LYS A 57 -32.75 -6.91 39.91
N ASN A 58 -32.86 -5.86 39.11
CA ASN A 58 -33.48 -4.63 39.49
C ASN A 58 -34.24 -4.12 38.27
N ASN A 59 -35.55 -4.29 38.32
CA ASN A 59 -36.51 -3.61 37.47
C ASN A 59 -36.52 -2.13 37.84
N GLU A 60 -35.90 -1.30 37.03
CA GLU A 60 -36.33 0.09 36.83
C GLU A 60 -36.50 0.28 35.33
N GLU A 61 -37.75 0.59 34.97
CA GLU A 61 -38.17 0.88 33.60
C GLU A 61 -37.44 2.12 33.09
N GLU A 62 -36.38 1.91 32.31
CA GLU A 62 -35.80 2.98 31.51
C GLU A 62 -36.72 3.29 30.34
N LYS A 63 -37.39 4.44 30.40
CA LYS A 63 -38.15 5.02 29.29
C LYS A 63 -37.19 5.37 28.15
N PRO A 64 -37.57 5.12 26.88
CA PRO A 64 -36.74 5.50 25.76
C PRO A 64 -36.53 7.01 25.71
N LEU A 65 -35.28 7.46 25.58
CA LEU A 65 -34.90 8.85 25.33
C LEU A 65 -35.46 9.29 23.98
N ILE A 66 -36.54 10.06 24.02
CA ILE A 66 -37.04 10.78 22.86
C ILE A 66 -36.20 12.05 22.74
N LEU A 67 -35.40 12.15 21.68
CA LEU A 67 -34.74 13.39 21.26
C LEU A 67 -35.84 14.35 20.76
N THR A 68 -36.32 15.21 21.61
CA THR A 68 -37.11 16.36 21.17
C THR A 68 -36.17 17.42 20.63
N ASN A 69 -36.36 17.76 19.35
CA ASN A 69 -35.78 18.96 18.75
C ASN A 69 -36.45 20.18 19.46
N GLU A 70 -35.73 20.81 20.36
CA GLU A 70 -36.06 22.14 20.79
C GLU A 70 -35.04 23.12 20.23
N ASP A 71 -35.57 24.09 19.49
CA ASP A 71 -34.88 25.24 18.93
C ASP A 71 -34.19 26.04 20.06
N GLU A 72 -32.90 25.86 20.25
CA GLU A 72 -32.12 26.83 21.02
C GLU A 72 -31.53 27.87 20.06
N ALA A 73 -31.95 29.10 20.26
CA ALA A 73 -31.48 30.30 19.61
C ALA A 73 -29.95 30.45 19.75
N PRO A 74 -29.26 30.99 18.72
CA PRO A 74 -27.82 31.11 18.75
C PRO A 74 -27.35 32.04 19.87
N PHE A 75 -26.42 31.54 20.69
CA PHE A 75 -25.71 32.34 21.67
C PHE A 75 -24.92 33.44 20.93
N VAL A 76 -25.39 34.66 21.10
CA VAL A 76 -24.67 35.88 20.70
C VAL A 76 -23.59 36.14 21.75
N LEU A 77 -22.35 35.80 21.45
CA LEU A 77 -21.21 36.29 22.20
C LEU A 77 -21.08 37.80 21.93
N LYS A 78 -21.26 38.59 22.98
CA LYS A 78 -20.96 40.03 22.96
C LYS A 78 -19.46 40.16 22.70
N ASP A 79 -19.11 40.73 21.56
CA ASP A 79 -17.78 41.19 21.25
C ASP A 79 -17.37 42.29 22.23
N GLU A 80 -16.42 41.99 23.10
CA GLU A 80 -15.61 43.03 23.73
C GLU A 80 -14.64 43.55 22.68
N VAL A 81 -14.95 44.74 22.18
CA VAL A 81 -14.06 45.53 21.31
C VAL A 81 -12.83 45.91 22.11
N LYS A 82 -11.74 45.15 21.95
CA LYS A 82 -10.40 45.64 22.30
C LYS A 82 -9.90 46.48 21.12
N GLU A 83 -9.71 47.76 21.42
CA GLU A 83 -9.06 48.73 20.53
C GLU A 83 -7.74 48.15 19.99
N GLU A 84 -7.70 47.83 18.69
CA GLU A 84 -6.48 47.57 17.97
C GLU A 84 -5.73 48.87 17.81
N LYS A 85 -4.57 48.96 18.48
CA LYS A 85 -3.55 49.94 18.13
C LYS A 85 -3.09 49.66 16.69
N THR A 86 -3.52 50.51 15.79
CA THR A 86 -2.96 50.60 14.44
C THR A 86 -1.48 50.95 14.54
N LEU A 87 -0.63 49.92 14.37
CA LEU A 87 0.78 50.13 14.04
C LEU A 87 0.84 50.46 12.54
N ASP A 88 1.09 51.72 12.22
CA ASP A 88 1.45 52.14 10.89
C ASP A 88 2.76 51.46 10.44
N ILE A 89 2.65 50.30 9.85
CA ILE A 89 3.74 49.68 9.09
C ILE A 89 3.54 50.12 7.62
N LYS A 90 4.30 51.10 7.18
CA LYS A 90 4.55 51.38 5.77
C LYS A 90 5.26 50.14 5.19
N SER A 91 4.53 49.09 4.82
CA SER A 91 5.01 48.05 3.93
C SER A 91 4.75 48.45 2.51
N GLU A 92 5.82 48.50 1.71
CA GLU A 92 5.72 48.58 0.25
C GLU A 92 4.72 47.55 -0.23
N GLU A 93 3.61 47.98 -0.81
CA GLU A 93 2.54 47.15 -1.35
C GLU A 93 3.11 46.27 -2.49
N GLN A 94 3.62 45.08 -2.13
CA GLN A 94 3.82 44.06 -3.12
C GLN A 94 2.43 43.64 -3.64
N THR A 95 2.14 43.95 -4.87
CA THR A 95 0.86 43.64 -5.53
C THR A 95 0.76 42.11 -5.72
N LEU A 96 0.15 41.46 -4.74
CA LEU A 96 -0.10 40.01 -4.78
C LEU A 96 -1.22 39.71 -5.78
N SER A 97 -1.06 38.65 -6.57
CA SER A 97 -2.13 38.18 -7.46
C SER A 97 -3.34 37.69 -6.64
N PRO A 98 -4.56 37.76 -7.18
CA PRO A 98 -5.76 37.32 -6.44
C PRO A 98 -5.69 35.89 -5.90
N SER A 99 -5.08 34.98 -6.67
CA SER A 99 -4.86 33.58 -6.27
C SER A 99 -3.84 33.42 -5.14
N VAL A 100 -2.78 34.24 -5.14
CA VAL A 100 -1.78 34.25 -4.07
C VAL A 100 -2.38 34.85 -2.80
N ARG A 101 -3.15 35.93 -2.90
CA ARG A 101 -3.83 36.56 -1.76
C ARG A 101 -4.80 35.61 -1.08
N LYS A 102 -5.56 34.83 -1.85
CA LYS A 102 -6.47 33.82 -1.32
C LYS A 102 -5.72 32.74 -0.54
N ILE A 103 -4.61 32.24 -1.09
CA ILE A 103 -3.79 31.19 -0.42
C ILE A 103 -3.14 31.75 0.85
N VAL A 104 -2.66 32.98 0.85
CA VAL A 104 -2.07 33.66 2.02
C VAL A 104 -3.11 33.79 3.14
N ALA A 105 -4.32 34.28 2.81
CA ALA A 105 -5.41 34.44 3.76
C ALA A 105 -5.91 33.10 4.34
N GLU A 106 -6.04 32.06 3.48
CA GLU A 106 -6.48 30.74 3.89
C GLU A 106 -5.43 30.00 4.73
N ASN A 107 -4.15 30.37 4.65
CA ASN A 107 -3.05 29.63 5.27
C ASN A 107 -2.32 30.43 6.36
N GLU A 108 -2.75 31.66 6.64
CA GLU A 108 -2.11 32.56 7.62
C GLU A 108 -0.58 32.65 7.39
N ILE A 109 -0.17 32.78 6.12
CA ILE A 109 1.26 32.80 5.75
C ILE A 109 1.78 34.21 5.95
N ASP A 110 2.86 34.36 6.72
CA ASP A 110 3.57 35.62 6.83
C ASP A 110 4.31 35.94 5.52
N ILE A 111 3.81 36.94 4.80
CA ILE A 111 4.33 37.39 3.49
C ILE A 111 5.77 37.88 3.61
N GLY A 112 6.13 38.49 4.76
CA GLY A 112 7.48 39.00 4.99
C GLY A 112 8.57 37.93 5.01
N SER A 113 8.20 36.68 5.28
CA SER A 113 9.11 35.54 5.30
C SER A 113 9.30 34.86 3.93
N VAL A 114 8.54 35.24 2.90
CA VAL A 114 8.49 34.59 1.59
C VAL A 114 9.31 35.36 0.57
N LYS A 115 10.37 34.74 0.04
CA LYS A 115 11.13 35.29 -1.07
C LYS A 115 10.44 34.96 -2.40
N GLY A 116 9.87 35.97 -3.09
CA GLY A 116 9.21 35.78 -4.38
C GLY A 116 10.21 35.46 -5.49
N THR A 117 9.88 34.45 -6.33
CA THR A 117 10.70 34.04 -7.48
C THR A 117 10.21 34.65 -8.82
N GLY A 118 9.10 35.40 -8.80
CA GLY A 118 8.55 36.04 -9.99
C GLY A 118 9.31 37.28 -10.43
N LYS A 119 8.94 37.82 -11.62
CA LYS A 119 9.48 39.07 -12.15
C LYS A 119 9.25 40.21 -11.16
N ASP A 120 10.28 41.02 -10.90
CA ASP A 120 10.29 42.10 -9.92
C ASP A 120 10.05 41.67 -8.47
N GLY A 121 10.50 40.43 -8.10
CA GLY A 121 10.36 39.90 -6.74
C GLY A 121 8.94 39.48 -6.34
N ARG A 122 8.02 39.34 -7.27
CA ARG A 122 6.63 38.94 -7.00
C ARG A 122 6.54 37.53 -6.49
N ILE A 123 5.71 37.32 -5.46
CA ILE A 123 5.42 35.99 -4.92
C ILE A 123 4.48 35.26 -5.88
N LEU A 124 4.93 34.12 -6.37
CA LEU A 124 4.17 33.23 -7.21
C LEU A 124 3.45 32.16 -6.37
N LYS A 125 2.39 31.58 -6.92
CA LYS A 125 1.69 30.45 -6.28
C LYS A 125 2.64 29.28 -5.95
N GLY A 126 3.67 29.03 -6.78
CA GLY A 126 4.68 28.01 -6.56
C GLY A 126 5.51 28.23 -5.30
N ASP A 127 5.84 29.47 -4.97
CA ASP A 127 6.62 29.83 -3.79
C ASP A 127 5.86 29.47 -2.49
N LEU A 128 4.55 29.71 -2.48
CA LEU A 128 3.70 29.35 -1.36
C LEU A 128 3.49 27.83 -1.23
N ILE A 129 3.36 27.11 -2.34
CA ILE A 129 3.23 25.66 -2.35
C ILE A 129 4.49 25.00 -1.76
N SER A 130 5.67 25.55 -2.03
CA SER A 130 6.92 25.05 -1.46
C SER A 130 6.97 25.19 0.06
N LEU A 131 6.44 26.28 0.61
CA LEU A 131 6.34 26.49 2.07
C LEU A 131 5.28 25.60 2.72
N MET A 132 4.16 25.34 2.03
CA MET A 132 3.10 24.44 2.52
C MET A 132 3.57 22.97 2.60
N GLY A 133 4.53 22.57 1.77
CA GLY A 133 5.11 21.22 1.74
C GLY A 133 6.31 21.03 2.68
N ALA A 134 6.87 22.09 3.22
CA ALA A 134 7.96 21.99 4.19
C ALA A 134 7.46 21.33 5.48
N GLN A 135 8.04 20.18 5.84
CA GLN A 135 7.76 19.58 7.14
C GLN A 135 8.37 20.48 8.22
N PRO A 136 7.62 20.82 9.29
CA PRO A 136 8.23 21.50 10.42
C PRO A 136 9.34 20.61 10.98
N GLN A 137 10.57 21.09 10.95
CA GLN A 137 11.69 20.40 11.58
C GLN A 137 11.51 20.48 13.09
N PRO A 138 11.72 19.39 13.84
CA PRO A 138 11.80 19.47 15.28
C PRO A 138 12.92 20.44 15.60
N SER A 139 12.67 21.41 16.48
CA SER A 139 13.71 22.29 17.00
C SER A 139 14.80 21.44 17.62
N GLU A 140 16.07 21.84 17.51
CA GLU A 140 17.16 21.17 18.19
C GLU A 140 16.74 20.93 19.64
N ARG A 141 16.79 19.67 20.11
CA ARG A 141 16.34 19.29 21.45
C ARG A 141 17.08 20.11 22.50
N LYS A 142 16.52 21.24 22.88
CA LYS A 142 16.98 22.02 24.02
C LYS A 142 16.39 21.36 25.25
N ILE A 143 17.21 20.56 25.94
CA ILE A 143 16.87 19.86 27.20
C ILE A 143 16.24 20.81 28.26
N LYS A 144 16.35 22.13 28.05
CA LYS A 144 15.80 23.18 28.92
C LYS A 144 14.28 23.42 28.84
N PHE A 145 13.58 22.87 27.83
CA PHE A 145 12.17 23.24 27.56
C PHE A 145 11.14 22.10 27.68
N GLY A 146 11.50 21.02 28.36
CA GLY A 146 10.60 19.88 28.59
C GLY A 146 10.90 18.67 27.70
N GLN A 147 10.26 17.54 28.04
CA GLN A 147 10.47 16.25 27.37
C GLN A 147 9.65 16.10 26.08
N GLU A 148 8.67 16.97 25.87
CA GLU A 148 7.74 16.91 24.76
C GLU A 148 7.71 18.21 23.98
N GLU A 149 7.69 18.11 22.66
CA GLU A 149 7.51 19.23 21.75
C GLU A 149 6.24 19.01 20.91
N ARG A 150 5.35 20.01 20.85
CA ARG A 150 4.12 19.96 20.06
C ARG A 150 4.26 20.82 18.82
N ILE A 151 4.33 20.16 17.66
CA ILE A 151 4.46 20.81 16.35
C ILE A 151 3.15 20.62 15.58
N LYS A 152 2.56 21.70 15.06
CA LYS A 152 1.35 21.66 14.24
C LYS A 152 1.67 21.00 12.89
N MET A 153 0.90 20.00 12.50
CA MET A 153 1.04 19.35 11.20
C MET A 153 0.76 20.33 10.05
N THR A 154 1.51 20.20 8.95
CA THR A 154 1.22 20.94 7.71
C THR A 154 -0.12 20.48 7.11
N ARG A 155 -0.77 21.34 6.31
CA ARG A 155 -2.02 20.97 5.60
C ARG A 155 -1.82 19.77 4.68
N LEU A 156 -0.69 19.69 3.99
CA LEU A 156 -0.35 18.52 3.17
C LEU A 156 -0.32 17.25 4.00
N ARG A 157 0.35 17.27 5.15
CA ARG A 157 0.40 16.12 6.06
C ARG A 157 -0.96 15.71 6.59
N LEU A 158 -1.81 16.67 6.94
CA LEU A 158 -3.19 16.42 7.37
C LEU A 158 -4.02 15.78 6.26
N THR A 159 -3.89 16.26 5.01
CA THR A 159 -4.58 15.70 3.85
C THR A 159 -4.13 14.26 3.58
N ILE A 160 -2.81 14.01 3.61
CA ILE A 160 -2.25 12.66 3.46
C ILE A 160 -2.79 11.72 4.57
N ALA A 161 -2.74 12.15 5.83
CA ALA A 161 -3.23 11.37 6.96
C ALA A 161 -4.71 11.02 6.81
N LYS A 162 -5.55 12.00 6.40
CA LYS A 162 -6.97 11.78 6.13
C LYS A 162 -7.19 10.75 5.03
N ARG A 163 -6.50 10.87 3.89
CA ARG A 163 -6.63 9.95 2.76
C ARG A 163 -6.19 8.53 3.11
N LEU A 164 -5.04 8.37 3.78
CA LEU A 164 -4.55 7.06 4.21
C LEU A 164 -5.52 6.39 5.19
N LYS A 165 -6.05 7.16 6.17
CA LYS A 165 -7.02 6.63 7.12
C LYS A 165 -8.35 6.28 6.44
N GLN A 166 -8.78 7.07 5.46
CA GLN A 166 -9.96 6.79 4.65
C GLN A 166 -9.78 5.48 3.86
N ALA A 167 -8.61 5.22 3.27
CA ALA A 167 -8.32 3.98 2.58
C ALA A 167 -8.45 2.76 3.49
N GLN A 168 -7.88 2.83 4.70
CA GLN A 168 -8.00 1.75 5.68
C GLN A 168 -9.44 1.52 6.18
N ASN A 169 -10.23 2.59 6.31
CA ASN A 169 -11.59 2.47 6.82
C ASN A 169 -12.59 2.00 5.75
N ASN A 170 -12.36 2.33 4.47
CA ASN A 170 -13.30 2.06 3.39
C ASN A 170 -13.05 0.74 2.68
N ALA A 171 -11.85 0.19 2.74
CA ALA A 171 -11.50 -1.07 2.08
C ALA A 171 -11.42 -2.23 3.09
N ALA A 172 -11.89 -3.40 2.68
CA ALA A 172 -11.61 -4.65 3.39
C ALA A 172 -10.20 -5.12 2.99
N LEU A 173 -9.18 -4.47 3.58
CA LEU A 173 -7.79 -4.57 3.16
C LEU A 173 -7.21 -5.93 3.55
N LEU A 174 -6.74 -6.69 2.56
CA LEU A 174 -5.98 -7.92 2.75
C LEU A 174 -4.70 -7.85 1.94
N THR A 175 -3.65 -8.55 2.39
CA THR A 175 -2.38 -8.62 1.69
C THR A 175 -1.96 -10.07 1.52
N THR A 176 -1.63 -10.46 0.29
CA THR A 176 -0.97 -11.73 -0.02
C THR A 176 0.48 -11.48 -0.42
N PHE A 177 1.34 -12.46 -0.16
CA PHE A 177 2.77 -12.35 -0.41
C PHE A 177 3.25 -13.50 -1.29
N ASN A 178 4.29 -13.23 -2.05
CA ASN A 178 5.04 -14.25 -2.77
C ASN A 178 6.51 -13.83 -2.86
N GLU A 179 7.37 -14.79 -3.12
CA GLU A 179 8.77 -14.53 -3.43
C GLU A 179 9.03 -14.76 -4.93
N VAL A 180 9.97 -14.01 -5.48
CA VAL A 180 10.34 -14.09 -6.89
C VAL A 180 11.86 -14.17 -7.04
N ASP A 181 12.32 -15.09 -7.88
CA ASP A 181 13.73 -15.19 -8.29
C ASP A 181 14.02 -14.16 -9.38
N MET A 182 14.87 -13.18 -9.05
CA MET A 182 15.24 -12.10 -9.95
C MET A 182 16.39 -12.43 -10.90
N SER A 183 16.93 -13.64 -10.85
CA SER A 183 18.13 -14.04 -11.60
C SER A 183 18.02 -13.76 -13.09
N ASN A 184 16.90 -14.16 -13.71
CA ASN A 184 16.72 -14.04 -15.16
C ASN A 184 16.52 -12.58 -15.60
N VAL A 185 15.78 -11.77 -14.82
CA VAL A 185 15.64 -10.33 -15.11
C VAL A 185 16.97 -9.60 -14.94
N ILE A 186 17.73 -9.92 -13.87
CA ILE A 186 19.06 -9.34 -13.65
C ILE A 186 20.00 -9.70 -14.79
N LYS A 187 20.02 -10.98 -15.21
CA LYS A 187 20.82 -11.47 -16.33
C LYS A 187 20.44 -10.76 -17.61
N MET A 188 19.15 -10.77 -17.99
CA MET A 188 18.65 -10.12 -19.20
C MET A 188 18.99 -8.63 -19.23
N ARG A 189 18.79 -7.94 -18.11
CA ARG A 189 19.15 -6.53 -17.97
C ARG A 189 20.65 -6.30 -18.18
N LYS A 190 21.49 -7.13 -17.57
CA LYS A 190 22.97 -7.02 -17.69
C LYS A 190 23.46 -7.25 -19.12
N GLU A 191 22.91 -8.25 -19.79
CA GLU A 191 23.30 -8.61 -21.17
C GLU A 191 22.87 -7.56 -22.19
N ASN A 192 21.74 -6.89 -21.98
CA ASN A 192 21.18 -5.96 -22.97
C ASN A 192 21.35 -4.47 -22.58
N GLN A 193 21.99 -4.15 -21.45
CA GLN A 193 22.06 -2.79 -20.91
C GLN A 193 22.78 -1.80 -21.85
N GLU A 194 23.90 -2.22 -22.45
CA GLU A 194 24.73 -1.38 -23.31
C GLU A 194 24.00 -1.06 -24.63
N ASP A 195 23.44 -2.07 -25.26
CA ASP A 195 22.68 -1.92 -26.51
C ASP A 195 21.42 -1.08 -26.28
N PHE A 196 20.71 -1.34 -25.18
CA PHE A 196 19.52 -0.59 -24.81
C PHE A 196 19.84 0.90 -24.56
N GLN A 197 20.91 1.17 -23.81
CA GLN A 197 21.33 2.54 -23.52
C GLN A 197 21.85 3.26 -24.76
N SER A 198 22.58 2.58 -25.63
CA SER A 198 23.04 3.14 -26.90
C SER A 198 21.89 3.52 -27.83
N ARG A 199 20.84 2.69 -27.87
CA ARG A 199 19.70 2.88 -28.77
C ARG A 199 18.68 3.90 -28.26
N TYR A 200 18.41 3.92 -26.96
CA TYR A 200 17.30 4.69 -26.37
C TYR A 200 17.74 5.83 -25.46
N GLU A 201 19.03 5.99 -25.22
CA GLU A 201 19.65 7.01 -24.34
C GLU A 201 19.18 6.94 -22.88
N ILE A 202 18.67 5.78 -22.48
CA ILE A 202 18.19 5.53 -21.11
C ILE A 202 18.63 4.14 -20.64
N LYS A 203 18.80 4.00 -19.32
CA LYS A 203 19.13 2.70 -18.72
C LYS A 203 17.88 1.85 -18.55
N LEU A 204 17.97 0.57 -18.85
CA LEU A 204 16.93 -0.41 -18.58
C LEU A 204 16.84 -0.65 -17.07
N GLY A 205 15.74 -0.27 -16.46
CA GLY A 205 15.45 -0.48 -15.03
C GLY A 205 14.67 -1.77 -14.78
N PHE A 206 14.39 -2.05 -13.49
CA PHE A 206 13.50 -3.17 -13.14
C PHE A 206 12.02 -2.78 -13.27
N MET A 207 11.71 -1.46 -13.13
CA MET A 207 10.32 -0.99 -13.12
C MET A 207 9.57 -1.30 -14.39
N SER A 208 10.19 -1.21 -15.56
CA SER A 208 9.55 -1.55 -16.84
C SER A 208 9.11 -3.01 -16.91
N PHE A 209 9.91 -3.95 -16.36
CA PHE A 209 9.51 -5.36 -16.26
C PHE A 209 8.30 -5.54 -15.37
N PHE A 210 8.29 -4.89 -14.19
CA PHE A 210 7.15 -4.98 -13.29
C PHE A 210 5.90 -4.30 -13.84
N VAL A 211 6.03 -3.15 -14.53
CA VAL A 211 4.90 -2.50 -15.19
C VAL A 211 4.29 -3.41 -16.25
N LYS A 212 5.11 -4.02 -17.11
CA LYS A 212 4.64 -4.97 -18.14
C LYS A 212 4.01 -6.22 -17.53
N ALA A 213 4.64 -6.81 -16.50
CA ALA A 213 4.09 -7.96 -15.79
C ALA A 213 2.73 -7.65 -15.13
N CYS A 214 2.61 -6.45 -14.51
CA CYS A 214 1.35 -6.01 -13.94
C CYS A 214 0.28 -5.80 -15.01
N VAL A 215 0.60 -5.14 -16.12
CA VAL A 215 -0.35 -4.93 -17.22
C VAL A 215 -0.88 -6.27 -17.77
N LEU A 216 -0.01 -7.25 -17.99
CA LEU A 216 -0.40 -8.57 -18.46
C LEU A 216 -1.31 -9.28 -17.44
N ALA A 217 -0.95 -9.20 -16.16
CA ALA A 217 -1.76 -9.76 -15.09
C ALA A 217 -3.12 -9.04 -14.94
N LEU A 218 -3.16 -7.71 -15.07
CA LEU A 218 -4.42 -6.92 -15.01
C LEU A 218 -5.37 -7.27 -16.17
N LYS A 219 -4.85 -7.57 -17.35
CA LYS A 219 -5.65 -8.05 -18.49
C LYS A 219 -6.30 -9.41 -18.18
N SER A 220 -5.58 -10.28 -17.46
CA SER A 220 -6.07 -11.62 -17.10
C SER A 220 -6.99 -11.63 -15.88
N PHE A 221 -6.88 -10.63 -14.99
CA PHE A 221 -7.66 -10.49 -13.76
C PHE A 221 -8.34 -9.12 -13.69
N PRO A 222 -9.43 -8.89 -14.45
CA PRO A 222 -10.10 -7.58 -14.54
C PRO A 222 -10.59 -7.03 -13.21
N ALA A 223 -10.93 -7.88 -12.25
CA ALA A 223 -11.37 -7.47 -10.92
C ALA A 223 -10.29 -6.66 -10.16
N VAL A 224 -9.01 -6.91 -10.45
CA VAL A 224 -7.89 -6.15 -9.88
C VAL A 224 -7.80 -4.74 -10.48
N ASN A 225 -8.31 -4.54 -11.71
CA ASN A 225 -8.35 -3.24 -12.40
C ASN A 225 -9.75 -2.60 -12.31
N ALA A 226 -10.40 -2.74 -11.15
CA ALA A 226 -11.74 -2.22 -10.91
C ALA A 226 -11.77 -1.29 -9.70
N GLU A 227 -12.85 -0.56 -9.51
CA GLU A 227 -13.11 0.28 -8.35
C GLU A 227 -14.56 0.17 -7.92
N ILE A 228 -14.86 0.50 -6.65
CA ILE A 228 -16.24 0.59 -6.14
C ILE A 228 -16.71 2.03 -6.26
N ASP A 229 -17.86 2.21 -6.92
CA ASP A 229 -18.60 3.47 -6.97
C ASP A 229 -20.02 3.25 -6.47
N GLY A 230 -20.29 3.65 -5.23
CA GLY A 230 -21.53 3.37 -4.53
C GLY A 230 -21.77 1.86 -4.41
N GLU A 231 -22.82 1.37 -5.09
CA GLU A 231 -23.22 -0.04 -5.15
C GLU A 231 -22.72 -0.77 -6.43
N HIS A 232 -21.89 -0.09 -7.25
CA HIS A 232 -21.41 -0.62 -8.51
C HIS A 232 -19.93 -0.95 -8.47
N ILE A 233 -19.53 -2.00 -9.17
CA ILE A 233 -18.15 -2.29 -9.52
C ILE A 233 -17.90 -1.75 -10.92
N VAL A 234 -16.93 -0.84 -11.04
CA VAL A 234 -16.55 -0.21 -12.30
C VAL A 234 -15.25 -0.83 -12.79
N TYR A 235 -15.32 -1.67 -13.81
CA TYR A 235 -14.15 -2.25 -14.47
C TYR A 235 -13.51 -1.23 -15.41
N LYS A 236 -12.19 -1.05 -15.29
CA LYS A 236 -11.42 -0.13 -16.15
C LYS A 236 -10.84 -0.92 -17.33
N ASN A 237 -11.21 -0.55 -18.55
CA ASN A 237 -10.69 -1.19 -19.78
C ASN A 237 -9.47 -0.45 -20.34
N TYR A 238 -8.69 0.19 -19.47
CA TYR A 238 -7.44 0.87 -19.73
C TYR A 238 -6.48 0.67 -18.56
N TYR A 239 -5.18 0.77 -18.81
CA TYR A 239 -4.15 0.36 -17.84
C TYR A 239 -3.21 1.52 -17.55
N ASN A 240 -3.56 2.31 -16.55
CA ASN A 240 -2.76 3.43 -16.08
C ASN A 240 -2.04 3.05 -14.79
N ILE A 241 -0.74 2.88 -14.87
CA ILE A 241 0.05 2.40 -13.73
C ILE A 241 0.61 3.58 -12.95
N SER A 242 0.20 3.70 -11.72
CA SER A 242 0.76 4.64 -10.75
C SER A 242 2.02 4.06 -10.11
N PHE A 243 3.01 4.89 -9.81
CA PHE A 243 4.20 4.45 -9.09
C PHE A 243 4.59 5.43 -7.99
N ALA A 244 5.04 4.88 -6.85
CA ALA A 244 5.38 5.69 -5.70
C ALA A 244 6.78 6.30 -5.85
N VAL A 245 6.87 7.64 -5.72
CA VAL A 245 8.13 8.39 -5.76
C VAL A 245 8.32 9.15 -4.46
N GLY A 246 9.44 8.90 -3.78
CA GLY A 246 9.84 9.66 -2.61
C GLY A 246 10.45 11.00 -3.02
N THR A 247 9.98 12.08 -2.40
CA THR A 247 10.52 13.43 -2.55
C THR A 247 10.83 14.02 -1.18
N ASP A 248 11.60 15.09 -1.12
CA ASP A 248 11.90 15.80 0.13
C ASP A 248 10.63 16.30 0.84
N LYS A 249 9.55 16.53 0.07
CA LYS A 249 8.25 16.99 0.58
C LYS A 249 7.31 15.85 0.99
N GLY A 250 7.69 14.60 0.75
CA GLY A 250 6.91 13.40 1.04
C GLY A 250 6.74 12.49 -0.17
N LEU A 251 5.87 11.50 -0.03
CA LEU A 251 5.56 10.54 -1.08
C LEU A 251 4.52 11.11 -2.04
N VAL A 252 4.80 11.01 -3.34
CA VAL A 252 3.87 11.31 -4.44
C VAL A 252 3.66 10.06 -5.29
N VAL A 253 2.50 9.96 -5.93
CA VAL A 253 2.13 8.76 -6.71
C VAL A 253 1.67 9.20 -8.11
N PRO A 254 2.62 9.54 -9.00
CA PRO A 254 2.32 9.89 -10.38
C PRO A 254 1.90 8.67 -11.21
N VAL A 255 1.37 8.93 -12.41
CA VAL A 255 0.69 7.95 -13.26
C VAL A 255 1.34 7.87 -14.63
N ILE A 256 1.67 6.64 -15.07
CA ILE A 256 2.00 6.30 -16.46
C ILE A 256 0.69 5.91 -17.14
N LYS A 257 0.27 6.69 -18.12
CA LYS A 257 -0.98 6.46 -18.86
C LYS A 257 -0.75 5.45 -19.99
N ASN A 258 -1.78 4.62 -20.27
CA ASN A 258 -1.80 3.63 -21.34
C ASN A 258 -0.54 2.73 -21.34
N ALA A 259 -0.20 2.21 -20.15
CA ALA A 259 1.04 1.43 -19.96
C ALA A 259 1.11 0.14 -20.80
N ASP A 260 -0.04 -0.34 -21.28
CA ASP A 260 -0.16 -1.50 -22.18
C ASP A 260 0.38 -1.21 -23.59
N GLU A 261 0.23 0.03 -24.09
CA GLU A 261 0.70 0.44 -25.41
C GLU A 261 2.19 0.82 -25.43
N LEU A 262 2.80 1.09 -24.27
CA LEU A 262 4.16 1.59 -24.16
C LEU A 262 5.19 0.45 -24.29
N SER A 263 6.30 0.73 -24.99
CA SER A 263 7.49 -0.14 -24.98
C SER A 263 8.26 -0.07 -23.65
N PHE A 264 9.20 -0.98 -23.41
CA PHE A 264 10.10 -0.91 -22.24
C PHE A 264 10.84 0.44 -22.17
N ALA A 265 11.30 0.94 -23.33
CA ALA A 265 12.01 2.21 -23.43
C ALA A 265 11.11 3.40 -23.08
N ASP A 266 9.87 3.38 -23.57
CA ASP A 266 8.92 4.45 -23.29
C ASP A 266 8.51 4.48 -21.80
N ILE A 267 8.33 3.30 -21.20
CA ILE A 267 8.04 3.18 -19.76
C ILE A 267 9.20 3.79 -18.94
N GLU A 268 10.45 3.40 -19.23
CA GLU A 268 11.62 3.94 -18.51
C GLU A 268 11.80 5.45 -18.73
N LYS A 269 11.53 5.97 -19.94
CA LYS A 269 11.55 7.40 -20.24
C LYS A 269 10.50 8.15 -19.42
N ASN A 270 9.25 7.66 -19.43
CA ASN A 270 8.17 8.24 -18.64
C ASN A 270 8.49 8.24 -17.14
N ILE A 271 8.99 7.12 -16.59
CA ILE A 271 9.38 7.03 -15.18
C ILE A 271 10.45 8.05 -14.83
N LYS A 272 11.49 8.18 -15.67
CA LYS A 272 12.58 9.14 -15.47
C LYS A 272 12.05 10.58 -15.49
N GLU A 273 11.32 10.96 -16.55
CA GLU A 273 10.78 12.30 -16.72
C GLU A 273 9.85 12.70 -15.56
N ILE A 274 8.89 11.82 -15.22
CA ILE A 274 7.94 12.08 -14.15
C ILE A 274 8.65 12.11 -12.77
N SER A 275 9.67 11.27 -12.55
CA SER A 275 10.45 11.28 -11.31
C SER A 275 11.28 12.56 -11.16
N GLU A 276 11.84 13.10 -12.24
CA GLU A 276 12.54 14.38 -12.26
C GLU A 276 11.55 15.52 -11.95
N LYS A 277 10.40 15.56 -12.63
CA LYS A 277 9.32 16.52 -12.33
C LYS A 277 8.86 16.44 -10.86
N ALA A 278 8.79 15.22 -10.30
CA ALA A 278 8.41 15.01 -8.91
C ALA A 278 9.41 15.61 -7.93
N LYS A 279 10.71 15.37 -8.15
CA LYS A 279 11.79 15.92 -7.33
C LYS A 279 11.84 17.45 -7.40
N ASP A 280 11.65 17.99 -8.59
CA ASP A 280 11.60 19.45 -8.84
C ASP A 280 10.32 20.11 -8.30
N GLY A 281 9.32 19.32 -7.88
CA GLY A 281 8.02 19.82 -7.44
C GLY A 281 7.17 20.44 -8.57
N LYS A 282 7.40 19.99 -9.83
CA LYS A 282 6.74 20.50 -11.04
C LYS A 282 5.64 19.56 -11.56
N LEU A 283 5.20 18.58 -10.77
CA LEU A 283 4.10 17.69 -11.16
C LEU A 283 2.80 18.48 -11.34
N SER A 284 2.11 18.22 -12.44
CA SER A 284 0.75 18.73 -12.66
C SER A 284 -0.29 17.85 -11.95
N ILE A 285 -1.53 18.35 -11.88
CA ILE A 285 -2.64 17.54 -11.34
C ILE A 285 -2.93 16.37 -12.27
N GLU A 286 -2.77 16.55 -13.56
CA GLU A 286 -2.99 15.52 -14.58
C GLU A 286 -1.98 14.37 -14.49
N ASP A 287 -0.75 14.64 -13.98
CA ASP A 287 0.27 13.62 -13.74
C ASP A 287 -0.08 12.71 -12.54
N LEU A 288 -1.02 13.13 -11.69
CA LEU A 288 -1.41 12.45 -10.45
C LEU A 288 -2.79 11.78 -10.51
N GLN A 289 -3.51 11.93 -11.62
CA GLN A 289 -4.89 11.46 -11.75
C GLN A 289 -5.05 10.37 -12.81
N GLY A 290 -6.09 9.54 -12.61
CA GLY A 290 -6.50 8.53 -13.58
C GLY A 290 -5.72 7.22 -13.51
N GLY A 291 -4.92 6.99 -12.47
CA GLY A 291 -4.26 5.71 -12.24
C GLY A 291 -5.25 4.62 -11.85
N THR A 292 -5.06 3.41 -12.39
CA THR A 292 -5.95 2.26 -12.12
C THR A 292 -5.32 1.23 -11.20
N PHE A 293 -4.00 1.15 -11.14
CA PHE A 293 -3.23 0.26 -10.28
C PHE A 293 -1.95 0.96 -9.80
N THR A 294 -1.45 0.61 -8.62
CA THR A 294 -0.25 1.25 -8.06
C THR A 294 0.87 0.23 -7.84
N ILE A 295 2.11 0.62 -8.17
CA ILE A 295 3.33 -0.11 -7.82
C ILE A 295 4.13 0.75 -6.83
N SER A 296 4.46 0.19 -5.68
CA SER A 296 5.28 0.84 -4.65
C SER A 296 6.59 0.09 -4.47
N ASN A 297 7.72 0.78 -4.54
CA ASN A 297 9.04 0.19 -4.36
C ASN A 297 9.66 0.61 -3.02
N GLY A 298 9.47 -0.22 -1.99
CA GLY A 298 10.11 -0.08 -0.70
C GLY A 298 11.55 -0.59 -0.66
N GLY A 299 11.96 -1.38 -1.65
CA GLY A 299 13.28 -1.99 -1.71
C GLY A 299 14.42 -0.98 -1.81
N VAL A 300 14.19 0.17 -2.45
CA VAL A 300 15.15 1.27 -2.54
C VAL A 300 15.53 1.85 -1.16
N TYR A 301 14.69 1.63 -0.16
CA TYR A 301 14.92 2.03 1.25
C TYR A 301 15.34 0.85 2.14
N GLY A 302 15.56 -0.35 1.55
CA GLY A 302 15.96 -1.55 2.28
C GLY A 302 14.80 -2.33 2.93
N SER A 303 13.54 -2.04 2.57
CA SER A 303 12.41 -2.80 3.10
C SER A 303 12.46 -4.25 2.65
N MET A 304 12.41 -5.17 3.60
CA MET A 304 12.31 -6.61 3.33
C MET A 304 10.88 -7.01 2.96
N LEU A 305 9.90 -6.49 3.70
CA LEU A 305 8.49 -6.82 3.54
C LEU A 305 7.62 -5.73 4.16
N SER A 306 6.52 -5.38 3.50
CA SER A 306 5.53 -4.43 4.00
C SER A 306 4.14 -4.75 3.45
N THR A 307 3.10 -4.23 4.10
CA THR A 307 1.71 -4.29 3.64
C THR A 307 1.32 -2.91 3.13
N PRO A 308 1.44 -2.62 1.82
CA PRO A 308 1.13 -1.30 1.28
C PRO A 308 -0.35 -0.96 1.45
N ILE A 309 -0.64 0.31 1.70
CA ILE A 309 -2.02 0.83 1.79
C ILE A 309 -2.50 1.21 0.39
N LEU A 310 -3.76 0.89 0.07
CA LEU A 310 -4.37 1.22 -1.22
C LEU A 310 -4.39 2.72 -1.50
N ASN A 311 -4.20 3.07 -2.76
CA ASN A 311 -4.40 4.43 -3.27
C ASN A 311 -5.82 4.53 -3.84
N LEU A 312 -6.79 4.90 -3.02
CA LEU A 312 -8.19 5.02 -3.45
C LEU A 312 -8.34 5.93 -4.68
N PRO A 313 -9.26 5.58 -5.62
CA PRO A 313 -10.28 4.53 -5.56
C PRO A 313 -9.81 3.14 -6.05
N GLN A 314 -8.52 2.95 -6.34
CA GLN A 314 -7.95 1.69 -6.83
C GLN A 314 -8.19 0.54 -5.84
N SER A 315 -8.40 -0.65 -6.39
CA SER A 315 -8.62 -1.88 -5.60
C SER A 315 -7.36 -2.69 -5.32
N GLY A 316 -6.22 -2.36 -5.95
CA GLY A 316 -4.98 -3.11 -5.82
C GLY A 316 -3.71 -2.26 -5.80
N ILE A 317 -2.70 -2.72 -5.06
CA ILE A 317 -1.36 -2.15 -5.01
C ILE A 317 -0.31 -3.26 -4.87
N LEU A 318 0.71 -3.23 -5.72
CA LEU A 318 1.87 -4.11 -5.64
C LEU A 318 3.00 -3.43 -4.87
N GLY A 319 3.49 -4.08 -3.82
CA GLY A 319 4.71 -3.71 -3.10
C GLY A 319 5.91 -4.51 -3.56
N MET A 320 6.94 -3.82 -4.02
CA MET A 320 8.26 -4.39 -4.31
C MET A 320 9.19 -4.12 -3.13
N HIS A 321 10.10 -5.06 -2.88
CA HIS A 321 11.02 -4.99 -1.76
C HIS A 321 12.46 -5.17 -2.20
N ASN A 322 13.40 -5.20 -1.25
CA ASN A 322 14.81 -5.36 -1.57
C ASN A 322 15.11 -6.75 -2.17
N ILE A 323 16.15 -6.80 -3.00
CA ILE A 323 16.69 -8.04 -3.55
C ILE A 323 17.80 -8.51 -2.63
N ILE A 324 17.67 -9.73 -2.10
CA ILE A 324 18.64 -10.32 -1.17
C ILE A 324 19.05 -11.70 -1.71
N GLU A 325 20.34 -11.97 -1.72
CA GLU A 325 20.84 -13.32 -2.00
C GLU A 325 20.45 -14.29 -0.89
N ARG A 326 19.78 -15.37 -1.26
CA ARG A 326 19.29 -16.41 -0.34
C ARG A 326 19.58 -17.80 -0.88
N PRO A 327 19.86 -18.78 0.00
CA PRO A 327 19.85 -20.18 -0.39
C PRO A 327 18.40 -20.61 -0.67
N VAL A 328 18.17 -21.14 -1.87
CA VAL A 328 16.88 -21.69 -2.31
C VAL A 328 17.10 -23.05 -2.93
N VAL A 329 16.07 -23.91 -2.86
CA VAL A 329 16.12 -25.22 -3.51
C VAL A 329 15.60 -25.08 -4.92
N VAL A 330 16.43 -25.44 -5.91
CA VAL A 330 16.08 -25.48 -7.33
C VAL A 330 16.49 -26.86 -7.87
N ASP A 331 15.53 -27.62 -8.40
CA ASP A 331 15.72 -28.96 -8.95
C ASP A 331 16.40 -29.95 -7.97
N GLY A 332 16.21 -29.74 -6.66
CA GLY A 332 16.80 -30.57 -5.59
C GLY A 332 18.14 -30.06 -5.05
N ASP A 333 18.77 -29.10 -5.69
CA ASP A 333 20.03 -28.50 -5.27
C ASP A 333 19.83 -27.19 -4.51
N ILE A 334 20.69 -26.89 -3.53
CA ILE A 334 20.71 -25.61 -2.84
C ILE A 334 21.55 -24.62 -3.63
N LEU A 335 20.90 -23.61 -4.18
CA LEU A 335 21.54 -22.55 -4.97
C LEU A 335 21.36 -21.20 -4.30
N ILE A 336 22.36 -20.31 -4.47
CA ILE A 336 22.23 -18.90 -4.06
C ILE A 336 21.49 -18.17 -5.17
N ARG A 337 20.36 -17.53 -4.83
CA ARG A 337 19.53 -16.78 -5.77
C ARG A 337 19.19 -15.39 -5.21
N PRO A 338 19.12 -14.38 -6.07
CA PRO A 338 18.64 -13.04 -5.71
C PRO A 338 17.10 -13.06 -5.59
N ILE A 339 16.60 -13.13 -4.39
CA ILE A 339 15.15 -13.21 -4.11
C ILE A 339 14.60 -11.85 -3.72
N MET A 340 13.45 -11.50 -4.29
CA MET A 340 12.64 -10.34 -3.89
C MET A 340 11.30 -10.83 -3.33
N TYR A 341 10.85 -10.24 -2.22
CA TYR A 341 9.47 -10.41 -1.78
C TYR A 341 8.55 -9.44 -2.49
N LEU A 342 7.39 -9.94 -2.92
CA LEU A 342 6.29 -9.17 -3.45
C LEU A 342 5.13 -9.21 -2.48
N ALA A 343 4.49 -8.07 -2.27
CA ALA A 343 3.27 -7.93 -1.50
C ALA A 343 2.17 -7.39 -2.41
N PHE A 344 1.03 -8.04 -2.45
CA PHE A 344 -0.14 -7.53 -3.13
C PHE A 344 -1.23 -7.25 -2.10
N SER A 345 -1.49 -5.95 -1.85
CA SER A 345 -2.62 -5.52 -1.02
C SER A 345 -3.81 -5.17 -1.90
N TYR A 346 -4.99 -5.57 -1.48
CA TYR A 346 -6.21 -5.44 -2.28
C TYR A 346 -7.45 -5.29 -1.41
N ASP A 347 -8.53 -4.81 -2.03
CA ASP A 347 -9.84 -4.72 -1.42
C ASP A 347 -10.60 -6.04 -1.60
N HIS A 348 -10.74 -6.79 -0.51
CA HIS A 348 -11.39 -8.12 -0.52
C HIS A 348 -12.89 -8.08 -0.78
N ARG A 349 -13.49 -6.88 -0.89
CA ARG A 349 -14.88 -6.72 -1.32
C ARG A 349 -15.05 -6.93 -2.82
N ILE A 350 -13.96 -6.76 -3.62
CA ILE A 350 -13.96 -6.94 -5.08
C ILE A 350 -13.14 -8.16 -5.47
N ILE A 351 -11.97 -8.35 -4.84
CA ILE A 351 -10.97 -9.34 -5.24
C ILE A 351 -10.96 -10.48 -4.25
N ASP A 352 -11.26 -11.67 -4.73
CA ASP A 352 -11.25 -12.90 -3.92
C ASP A 352 -9.83 -13.45 -3.71
N GLY A 353 -9.67 -14.31 -2.70
CA GLY A 353 -8.39 -14.94 -2.37
C GLY A 353 -7.79 -15.72 -3.54
N LYS A 354 -8.60 -16.45 -4.33
CA LYS A 354 -8.13 -17.18 -5.50
C LYS A 354 -7.58 -16.23 -6.58
N GLU A 355 -8.30 -15.15 -6.86
CA GLU A 355 -7.88 -14.17 -7.86
C GLU A 355 -6.61 -13.43 -7.43
N SER A 356 -6.53 -12.98 -6.18
CA SER A 356 -5.38 -12.26 -5.65
C SER A 356 -4.10 -13.08 -5.68
N VAL A 357 -4.18 -14.36 -5.25
CA VAL A 357 -3.03 -15.27 -5.28
C VAL A 357 -2.63 -15.60 -6.71
N SER A 358 -3.60 -15.83 -7.62
CA SER A 358 -3.33 -16.12 -9.03
C SER A 358 -2.74 -14.92 -9.76
N PHE A 359 -3.23 -13.71 -9.46
CA PHE A 359 -2.67 -12.46 -9.97
C PHE A 359 -1.20 -12.28 -9.57
N LEU A 360 -0.89 -12.44 -8.27
CA LEU A 360 0.48 -12.32 -7.79
C LEU A 360 1.39 -13.41 -8.32
N LYS A 361 0.87 -14.64 -8.47
CA LYS A 361 1.58 -15.78 -9.09
C LYS A 361 1.93 -15.50 -10.54
N MET A 362 1.00 -14.94 -11.32
CA MET A 362 1.25 -14.56 -12.72
C MET A 362 2.34 -13.50 -12.83
N ILE A 363 2.34 -12.49 -11.96
CA ILE A 363 3.43 -11.50 -11.92
C ILE A 363 4.77 -12.19 -11.64
N LYS A 364 4.81 -13.08 -10.63
CA LYS A 364 6.00 -13.88 -10.30
C LYS A 364 6.51 -14.63 -11.53
N GLU A 365 5.67 -15.42 -12.19
CA GLU A 365 6.04 -16.24 -13.34
C GLU A 365 6.59 -15.39 -14.50
N ASN A 366 5.99 -14.22 -14.74
CA ASN A 366 6.44 -13.29 -15.77
C ASN A 366 7.78 -12.62 -15.45
N ILE A 367 8.08 -12.41 -14.18
CA ILE A 367 9.38 -11.87 -13.74
C ILE A 367 10.45 -12.97 -13.72
N GLU A 368 10.11 -14.17 -13.30
CA GLU A 368 11.04 -15.32 -13.32
C GLU A 368 11.37 -15.80 -14.73
N ASP A 369 10.44 -15.67 -15.70
CA ASP A 369 10.72 -15.87 -17.13
C ASP A 369 10.30 -14.63 -17.94
N PRO A 370 11.16 -13.61 -18.03
CA PRO A 370 10.81 -12.34 -18.66
C PRO A 370 10.57 -12.43 -20.18
N ARG A 371 10.90 -13.56 -20.82
CA ARG A 371 10.56 -13.82 -22.24
C ARG A 371 9.05 -13.84 -22.45
N ARG A 372 8.28 -14.25 -21.45
CA ARG A 372 6.81 -14.27 -21.50
C ARG A 372 6.23 -12.86 -21.72
N LEU A 373 6.90 -11.82 -21.20
CA LEU A 373 6.48 -10.41 -21.37
C LEU A 373 6.57 -9.92 -22.84
N PHE A 374 7.36 -10.59 -23.66
CA PHE A 374 7.50 -10.26 -25.10
C PHE A 374 6.58 -11.11 -25.97
N LEU A 375 6.07 -12.21 -25.44
CA LEU A 375 5.18 -13.13 -26.14
C LEU A 375 3.72 -12.93 -25.79
N ASP A 376 3.42 -12.05 -24.81
CA ASP A 376 2.08 -11.80 -24.27
C ASP A 376 1.37 -13.08 -23.76
N ILE A 377 2.11 -13.99 -23.04
CA ILE A 377 1.61 -15.28 -22.53
C ILE A 377 1.82 -15.44 -21.03
#